data_724c1ff75143f1632016b15d35876779
#
_entry.id   724c1ff75143f1632016b15d35876779
#
_cell.length_a   1.000
_cell.length_b   1.000
_cell.length_c   1.000
_cell.angle_alpha   90.00
_cell.angle_beta   90.00
_cell.angle_gamma   90.00
#
_symmetry.space_group_name_H-M   'P 1'
#
loop_
_entity.id
_entity.type
_entity.pdbx_description
1 polymer ?
#
loop_
_entity_poly.entity_id
_entity_poly.type
_entity_poly.pdbx_seq_one_letter_code
_entity_poly.pdbx_strand_id
1 'polypeptide(L)'
;MISNTINEILNEQINKEFYSGYLYLSMSAHLKELGLNGFASWMKHQAKEEVEHGLKIFDYLINCNSLITLKQIKTPEFEFEGILSIFNHVYDHEKCITNAIMSVAKVAEQECDRTTLSFLDWFIVEQIEEEEAILNIIKRLELFGDDKVALYLMDKELSERNE
;
A
#
# COMPACT_ATOMS: atom_id res chain seq x y z
N MET A 1 -25.37 -11.22 5.33
CA MET A 1 -25.18 -10.24 4.24
C MET A 1 -24.68 -8.96 4.90
N ILE A 2 -23.60 -8.39 4.37
CA ILE A 2 -23.10 -7.09 4.83
C ILE A 2 -24.09 -5.98 4.45
N SER A 3 -24.04 -4.84 5.15
CA SER A 3 -24.89 -3.70 4.83
C SER A 3 -24.48 -3.00 3.53
N ASN A 4 -25.38 -2.18 2.98
CA ASN A 4 -25.05 -1.36 1.81
C ASN A 4 -23.91 -0.38 2.14
N THR A 5 -23.87 0.18 3.34
CA THR A 5 -22.82 1.09 3.79
C THR A 5 -21.45 0.40 3.76
N ILE A 6 -21.34 -0.78 4.38
CA ILE A 6 -20.08 -1.57 4.37
C ILE A 6 -19.71 -1.96 2.93
N ASN A 7 -20.68 -2.37 2.12
CA ASN A 7 -20.42 -2.71 0.73
C ASN A 7 -19.85 -1.51 -0.05
N GLU A 8 -20.42 -0.32 0.08
CA GLU A 8 -19.95 0.88 -0.62
C GLU A 8 -18.52 1.25 -0.22
N ILE A 9 -18.22 1.29 1.08
CA ILE A 9 -16.88 1.68 1.55
C ILE A 9 -15.81 0.62 1.24
N LEU A 10 -16.16 -0.67 1.20
CA LEU A 10 -15.23 -1.72 0.75
C LEU A 10 -14.97 -1.66 -0.76
N ASN A 11 -15.97 -1.34 -1.58
CA ASN A 11 -15.74 -1.06 -3.00
C ASN A 11 -14.83 0.16 -3.22
N GLU A 12 -14.95 1.20 -2.39
CA GLU A 12 -14.01 2.32 -2.40
C GLU A 12 -12.60 1.92 -1.95
N GLN A 13 -12.50 1.02 -0.99
CA GLN A 13 -11.22 0.49 -0.55
C GLN A 13 -10.52 -0.31 -1.65
N ILE A 14 -11.22 -1.16 -2.40
CA ILE A 14 -10.65 -1.83 -3.59
C ILE A 14 -10.01 -0.81 -4.55
N ASN A 15 -10.70 0.31 -4.81
CA ASN A 15 -10.16 1.35 -5.69
C ASN A 15 -8.91 2.01 -5.11
N LYS A 16 -8.84 2.19 -3.79
CA LYS A 16 -7.66 2.75 -3.11
C LYS A 16 -6.47 1.81 -3.20
N GLU A 17 -6.66 0.51 -2.95
CA GLU A 17 -5.58 -0.48 -3.07
C GLU A 17 -5.04 -0.56 -4.51
N PHE A 18 -5.90 -0.60 -5.50
CA PHE A 18 -5.47 -0.58 -6.90
C PHE A 18 -4.77 0.73 -7.28
N TYR A 19 -5.20 1.87 -6.72
CA TYR A 19 -4.50 3.14 -6.90
C TYR A 19 -3.11 3.10 -6.23
N SER A 20 -2.97 2.55 -5.02
CA SER A 20 -1.68 2.34 -4.35
C SER A 20 -0.73 1.55 -5.24
N GLY A 21 -1.19 0.41 -5.78
CA GLY A 21 -0.40 -0.38 -6.70
C GLY A 21 0.04 0.41 -7.94
N TYR A 22 -0.83 1.23 -8.49
CA TYR A 22 -0.53 2.06 -9.66
C TYR A 22 0.45 3.19 -9.35
N LEU A 23 0.30 3.82 -8.18
CA LEU A 23 1.23 4.83 -7.66
C LEU A 23 2.63 4.24 -7.44
N TYR A 24 2.73 3.07 -6.83
CA TYR A 24 4.01 2.42 -6.55
C TYR A 24 4.70 1.92 -7.82
N LEU A 25 3.96 1.53 -8.86
CA LEU A 25 4.55 1.28 -10.19
C LEU A 25 5.16 2.54 -10.80
N SER A 26 4.51 3.69 -10.65
CA SER A 26 5.05 4.98 -11.11
C SER A 26 6.34 5.34 -10.36
N MET A 27 6.35 5.18 -9.03
CA MET A 27 7.55 5.39 -8.21
C MET A 27 8.67 4.41 -8.55
N SER A 28 8.34 3.14 -8.80
CA SER A 28 9.32 2.13 -9.25
C SER A 28 9.99 2.51 -10.57
N ALA A 29 9.22 3.02 -11.53
CA ALA A 29 9.76 3.49 -12.81
C ALA A 29 10.74 4.65 -12.61
N HIS A 30 10.38 5.63 -11.78
CA HIS A 30 11.24 6.77 -11.46
C HIS A 30 12.53 6.35 -10.74
N LEU A 31 12.44 5.45 -9.74
CA LEU A 31 13.62 4.89 -9.06
C LEU A 31 14.55 4.16 -10.03
N LYS A 32 13.99 3.47 -11.02
CA LYS A 32 14.74 2.80 -12.08
C LYS A 32 15.51 3.80 -12.94
N GLU A 33 14.91 4.93 -13.30
CA GLU A 33 15.56 6.01 -14.05
C GLU A 33 16.73 6.62 -13.27
N LEU A 34 16.64 6.68 -11.94
CA LEU A 34 17.73 7.12 -11.06
C LEU A 34 18.85 6.08 -10.90
N GLY A 35 18.71 4.89 -11.47
CA GLY A 35 19.68 3.79 -11.33
C GLY A 35 19.58 3.01 -10.03
N LEU A 36 18.55 3.25 -9.22
CA LEU A 36 18.28 2.60 -7.93
C LEU A 36 17.46 1.32 -8.15
N ASN A 37 18.10 0.28 -8.67
CA ASN A 37 17.44 -0.93 -9.12
C ASN A 37 16.82 -1.75 -7.97
N GLY A 38 17.47 -1.79 -6.81
CA GLY A 38 16.98 -2.49 -5.63
C GLY A 38 15.75 -1.83 -5.03
N PHE A 39 15.80 -0.52 -4.87
CA PHE A 39 14.64 0.26 -4.43
C PHE A 39 13.48 0.16 -5.44
N ALA A 40 13.78 0.21 -6.74
CA ALA A 40 12.77 0.03 -7.79
C ALA A 40 12.11 -1.35 -7.73
N SER A 41 12.89 -2.41 -7.50
CA SER A 41 12.38 -3.77 -7.33
C SER A 41 11.52 -3.90 -6.09
N TRP A 42 11.95 -3.34 -4.95
CA TRP A 42 11.17 -3.30 -3.73
C TRP A 42 9.83 -2.61 -3.94
N MET A 43 9.82 -1.43 -4.55
CA MET A 43 8.60 -0.68 -4.83
C MET A 43 7.67 -1.41 -5.80
N LYS A 44 8.23 -2.12 -6.78
CA LYS A 44 7.44 -2.95 -7.70
C LYS A 44 6.81 -4.15 -6.99
N HIS A 45 7.48 -4.70 -5.97
CA HIS A 45 6.92 -5.76 -5.12
C HIS A 45 5.73 -5.22 -4.32
N GLN A 46 5.89 -4.09 -3.64
CA GLN A 46 4.79 -3.41 -2.95
C GLN A 46 3.60 -3.17 -3.89
N ALA A 47 3.84 -2.70 -5.12
CA ALA A 47 2.76 -2.50 -6.09
C ALA A 47 1.95 -3.78 -6.38
N LYS A 48 2.58 -4.96 -6.35
CA LYS A 48 1.88 -6.24 -6.52
C LYS A 48 1.06 -6.60 -5.27
N GLU A 49 1.63 -6.37 -4.08
CA GLU A 49 0.95 -6.61 -2.81
C GLU A 49 -0.32 -5.78 -2.71
N GLU A 50 -0.29 -4.50 -3.11
CA GLU A 50 -1.47 -3.64 -3.16
C GLU A 50 -2.58 -4.17 -4.08
N VAL A 51 -2.21 -4.73 -5.23
CA VAL A 51 -3.17 -5.39 -6.12
C VAL A 51 -3.78 -6.63 -5.44
N GLU A 52 -2.98 -7.41 -4.72
CA GLU A 52 -3.45 -8.59 -3.97
C GLU A 52 -4.38 -8.18 -2.81
N HIS A 53 -4.09 -7.06 -2.13
CA HIS A 53 -4.98 -6.47 -1.12
C HIS A 53 -6.35 -6.11 -1.71
N GLY A 54 -6.36 -5.42 -2.85
CA GLY A 54 -7.58 -5.09 -3.56
C GLY A 54 -8.38 -6.34 -3.98
N LEU A 55 -7.71 -7.37 -4.49
CA LEU A 55 -8.33 -8.64 -4.85
C LEU A 55 -8.88 -9.39 -3.64
N LYS A 56 -8.20 -9.34 -2.49
CA LYS A 56 -8.68 -9.94 -1.24
C LYS A 56 -10.01 -9.33 -0.79
N ILE A 57 -10.16 -8.00 -0.89
CA ILE A 57 -11.43 -7.32 -0.59
C ILE A 57 -12.49 -7.69 -1.63
N PHE A 58 -12.11 -7.74 -2.90
CA PHE A 58 -13.00 -8.15 -3.99
C PHE A 58 -13.56 -9.54 -3.74
N ASP A 59 -12.74 -10.54 -3.43
CA ASP A 59 -13.16 -11.92 -3.14
C ASP A 59 -14.04 -11.98 -1.90
N TYR A 60 -13.73 -11.20 -0.86
CA TYR A 60 -14.58 -11.10 0.32
C TYR A 60 -16.00 -10.61 -0.02
N LEU A 61 -16.12 -9.56 -0.83
CA LEU A 61 -17.42 -9.05 -1.28
C LEU A 61 -18.19 -10.07 -2.12
N ILE A 62 -17.52 -10.79 -3.02
CA ILE A 62 -18.13 -11.90 -3.79
C ILE A 62 -18.68 -12.97 -2.83
N ASN A 63 -17.87 -13.39 -1.85
CA ASN A 63 -18.26 -14.41 -0.87
C ASN A 63 -19.44 -13.95 0.02
N CYS A 64 -19.57 -12.66 0.23
CA CYS A 64 -20.71 -12.05 0.93
C CYS A 64 -21.95 -11.87 0.03
N ASN A 65 -21.89 -12.31 -1.23
CA ASN A 65 -22.93 -12.09 -2.25
C ASN A 65 -23.30 -10.60 -2.39
N SER A 66 -22.29 -9.74 -2.40
CA SER A 66 -22.42 -8.29 -2.46
C SER A 66 -22.09 -7.75 -3.85
N LEU A 67 -22.62 -6.58 -4.19
CA LEU A 67 -22.37 -5.95 -5.48
C LEU A 67 -20.96 -5.38 -5.57
N ILE A 68 -20.23 -5.74 -6.63
CA ILE A 68 -18.94 -5.12 -6.95
C ILE A 68 -19.17 -3.93 -7.88
N THR A 69 -18.55 -2.80 -7.53
CA THR A 69 -18.55 -1.58 -8.33
C THR A 69 -17.12 -1.07 -8.48
N LEU A 70 -16.47 -1.41 -9.58
CA LEU A 70 -15.12 -0.93 -9.88
C LEU A 70 -15.19 0.49 -10.44
N LYS A 71 -14.50 1.42 -9.77
CA LYS A 71 -14.42 2.83 -10.15
C LYS A 71 -13.16 3.10 -10.98
N GLN A 72 -13.13 4.24 -11.64
CA GLN A 72 -11.94 4.70 -12.35
C GLN A 72 -10.76 4.87 -11.39
N ILE A 73 -9.59 4.32 -11.74
CA ILE A 73 -8.33 4.60 -11.08
C ILE A 73 -7.76 5.87 -11.71
N LYS A 74 -7.46 6.88 -10.87
CA LYS A 74 -6.88 8.14 -11.36
C LYS A 74 -5.40 7.96 -11.73
N THR A 75 -4.91 8.87 -12.56
CA THR A 75 -3.50 8.95 -12.93
C THR A 75 -2.66 9.17 -11.67
N PRO A 76 -1.64 8.34 -11.40
CA PRO A 76 -0.74 8.54 -10.28
C PRO A 76 0.24 9.68 -10.55
N GLU A 77 0.86 10.19 -9.49
CA GLU A 77 2.00 11.08 -9.60
C GLU A 77 3.17 10.39 -10.32
N PHE A 78 3.98 11.14 -11.04
CA PHE A 78 5.13 10.64 -11.79
C PHE A 78 6.39 11.51 -11.66
N GLU A 79 6.31 12.65 -10.97
CA GLU A 79 7.44 13.54 -10.67
C GLU A 79 7.74 13.52 -9.17
N PHE A 80 8.98 13.19 -8.80
CA PHE A 80 9.40 13.06 -7.42
C PHE A 80 10.76 13.74 -7.20
N GLU A 81 10.95 14.38 -6.05
CA GLU A 81 12.14 15.18 -5.73
C GLU A 81 13.36 14.36 -5.26
N GLY A 82 13.25 13.05 -5.20
CA GLY A 82 14.33 12.16 -4.76
C GLY A 82 13.85 11.02 -3.88
N ILE A 83 14.78 10.11 -3.57
CA ILE A 83 14.45 8.86 -2.91
C ILE A 83 13.79 9.05 -1.52
N LEU A 84 14.31 9.92 -0.68
CA LEU A 84 13.74 10.15 0.65
C LEU A 84 12.33 10.75 0.55
N SER A 85 12.11 11.66 -0.40
CA SER A 85 10.78 12.23 -0.67
C SER A 85 9.79 11.15 -1.11
N ILE A 86 10.21 10.21 -1.98
CA ILE A 86 9.39 9.06 -2.40
C ILE A 86 8.95 8.24 -1.19
N PHE A 87 9.88 7.82 -0.34
CA PHE A 87 9.54 6.97 0.81
C PHE A 87 8.71 7.69 1.87
N ASN A 88 8.92 8.99 2.08
CA ASN A 88 8.02 9.79 2.92
C ASN A 88 6.61 9.85 2.35
N HIS A 89 6.48 10.00 1.02
CA HIS A 89 5.18 9.99 0.34
C HIS A 89 4.49 8.63 0.50
N VAL A 90 5.22 7.52 0.32
CA VAL A 90 4.69 6.16 0.55
C VAL A 90 4.21 6.02 1.98
N TYR A 91 5.00 6.43 2.96
CA TYR A 91 4.63 6.36 4.38
C TYR A 91 3.35 7.14 4.70
N ASP A 92 3.23 8.36 4.18
CA ASP A 92 2.02 9.17 4.37
C ASP A 92 0.81 8.57 3.65
N HIS A 93 1.03 7.95 2.48
CA HIS A 93 -0.02 7.23 1.76
C HIS A 93 -0.51 6.01 2.55
N GLU A 94 0.40 5.16 3.08
CA GLU A 94 0.02 4.01 3.91
C GLU A 94 -0.76 4.42 5.15
N LYS A 95 -0.40 5.51 5.82
CA LYS A 95 -1.22 6.05 6.92
C LYS A 95 -2.65 6.42 6.48
N CYS A 96 -2.80 6.91 5.25
CA CYS A 96 -4.14 7.17 4.71
C CYS A 96 -4.92 5.87 4.45
N ILE A 97 -4.25 4.81 3.97
CA ILE A 97 -4.85 3.47 3.80
C ILE A 97 -5.24 2.89 5.15
N THR A 98 -4.35 2.92 6.14
CA THR A 98 -4.63 2.49 7.53
C THR A 98 -5.88 3.19 8.09
N ASN A 99 -5.96 4.52 7.96
CA ASN A 99 -7.11 5.29 8.42
C ASN A 99 -8.40 4.90 7.68
N ALA A 100 -8.32 4.57 6.41
CA ALA A 100 -9.46 4.12 5.62
C ALA A 100 -9.96 2.75 6.11
N ILE A 101 -9.06 1.78 6.35
CA ILE A 101 -9.37 0.45 6.90
C ILE A 101 -9.99 0.59 8.30
N MET A 102 -9.41 1.42 9.17
CA MET A 102 -9.95 1.68 10.51
C MET A 102 -11.35 2.32 10.45
N SER A 103 -11.62 3.13 9.44
CA SER A 103 -12.96 3.70 9.23
C SER A 103 -13.98 2.63 8.85
N VAL A 104 -13.60 1.63 8.04
CA VAL A 104 -14.46 0.47 7.73
C VAL A 104 -14.72 -0.34 9.00
N ALA A 105 -13.69 -0.61 9.79
CA ALA A 105 -13.80 -1.35 11.05
C ALA A 105 -14.77 -0.66 12.03
N LYS A 106 -14.69 0.67 12.15
CA LYS A 106 -15.60 1.45 12.99
C LYS A 106 -17.06 1.33 12.56
N VAL A 107 -17.33 1.33 11.25
CA VAL A 107 -18.71 1.12 10.75
C VAL A 107 -19.17 -0.30 11.03
N ALA A 108 -18.31 -1.30 10.81
CA ALA A 108 -18.62 -2.70 11.11
C ALA A 108 -18.91 -2.93 12.61
N GLU A 109 -18.19 -2.25 13.51
CA GLU A 109 -18.47 -2.26 14.96
C GLU A 109 -19.84 -1.68 15.28
N GLN A 110 -20.18 -0.53 14.71
CA GLN A 110 -21.47 0.13 14.91
C GLN A 110 -22.65 -0.72 14.43
N GLU A 111 -22.45 -1.48 13.36
CA GLU A 111 -23.45 -2.40 12.79
C GLU A 111 -23.42 -3.80 13.41
N CYS A 112 -22.52 -4.05 14.37
CA CYS A 112 -22.29 -5.37 14.98
C CYS A 112 -21.93 -6.45 13.94
N ASP A 113 -21.28 -6.09 12.83
CA ASP A 113 -20.85 -7.00 11.77
C ASP A 113 -19.53 -7.68 12.12
N ARG A 114 -19.62 -8.76 12.87
CA ARG A 114 -18.48 -9.58 13.30
C ARG A 114 -17.73 -10.21 12.15
N THR A 115 -18.40 -10.48 11.04
CA THR A 115 -17.79 -11.12 9.86
C THR A 115 -16.84 -10.15 9.17
N THR A 116 -17.27 -8.91 8.94
CA THR A 116 -16.41 -7.85 8.38
C THR A 116 -15.27 -7.52 9.33
N LEU A 117 -15.50 -7.41 10.65
CA LEU A 117 -14.43 -7.18 11.63
C LEU A 117 -13.36 -8.26 11.55
N SER A 118 -13.75 -9.54 11.58
CA SER A 118 -12.80 -10.66 11.49
C SER A 118 -12.03 -10.67 10.16
N PHE A 119 -12.65 -10.24 9.07
CA PHE A 119 -11.98 -10.07 7.78
C PHE A 119 -10.93 -8.96 7.82
N LEU A 120 -11.25 -7.85 8.48
CA LEU A 120 -10.36 -6.69 8.58
C LEU A 120 -9.18 -6.88 9.53
N ASP A 121 -9.24 -7.82 10.49
CA ASP A 121 -8.15 -8.10 11.42
C ASP A 121 -6.82 -8.36 10.68
N TRP A 122 -6.86 -9.07 9.55
CA TRP A 122 -5.68 -9.30 8.71
C TRP A 122 -5.11 -7.98 8.15
N PHE A 123 -5.96 -7.10 7.62
CA PHE A 123 -5.52 -5.81 7.07
C PHE A 123 -4.92 -4.89 8.13
N ILE A 124 -5.43 -4.94 9.36
CA ILE A 124 -4.90 -4.14 10.47
C ILE A 124 -3.49 -4.58 10.83
N VAL A 125 -3.23 -5.89 10.84
CA VAL A 125 -1.88 -6.44 11.10
C VAL A 125 -0.95 -6.10 9.94
N GLU A 126 -1.40 -6.29 8.71
CA GLU A 126 -0.64 -5.98 7.50
C GLU A 126 -0.19 -4.51 7.46
N GLN A 127 -1.10 -3.56 7.75
CA GLN A 127 -0.75 -2.14 7.77
C GLN A 127 0.32 -1.78 8.80
N ILE A 128 0.37 -2.49 9.95
CA ILE A 128 1.45 -2.32 10.93
C ILE A 128 2.79 -2.74 10.32
N GLU A 129 2.82 -3.87 9.60
CA GLU A 129 4.03 -4.40 8.97
C GLU A 129 4.48 -3.51 7.80
N GLU A 130 3.55 -3.02 6.98
CA GLU A 130 3.81 -2.08 5.88
C GLU A 130 4.41 -0.76 6.38
N GLU A 131 3.78 -0.11 7.34
CA GLU A 131 4.28 1.15 7.91
C GLU A 131 5.65 0.95 8.57
N GLU A 132 5.90 -0.17 9.28
CA GLU A 132 7.18 -0.48 9.88
C GLU A 132 8.27 -0.68 8.84
N ALA A 133 8.00 -1.42 7.76
CA ALA A 133 8.95 -1.67 6.68
C ALA A 133 9.40 -0.38 6.01
N ILE A 134 8.45 0.50 5.68
CA ILE A 134 8.73 1.80 5.07
C ILE A 134 9.51 2.71 6.02
N LEU A 135 9.10 2.77 7.29
CA LEU A 135 9.76 3.60 8.30
C LEU A 135 11.22 3.16 8.54
N ASN A 136 11.51 1.87 8.46
CA ASN A 136 12.87 1.35 8.54
C ASN A 136 13.73 1.82 7.37
N ILE A 137 13.19 1.87 6.16
CA ILE A 137 13.87 2.41 4.98
C ILE A 137 14.13 3.92 5.16
N ILE A 138 13.14 4.70 5.58
CA ILE A 138 13.27 6.13 5.84
C ILE A 138 14.38 6.42 6.85
N LYS A 139 14.36 5.74 8.00
CA LYS A 139 15.39 5.92 9.05
C LYS A 139 16.81 5.65 8.54
N ARG A 140 16.98 4.64 7.69
CA ARG A 140 18.28 4.32 7.08
C ARG A 140 18.69 5.40 6.09
N LEU A 141 17.79 5.87 5.23
CA LEU A 141 18.04 6.97 4.28
C LEU A 141 18.43 8.26 5.01
N GLU A 142 17.75 8.60 6.11
CA GLU A 142 18.09 9.75 6.95
C GLU A 142 19.46 9.59 7.63
N LEU A 143 19.77 8.37 8.12
CA LEU A 143 21.07 8.08 8.74
C LEU A 143 22.23 8.21 7.75
N PHE A 144 22.03 7.81 6.50
CA PHE A 144 23.08 7.86 5.48
C PHE A 144 23.29 9.27 4.92
N GLY A 145 22.25 10.11 4.93
CA GLY A 145 22.30 11.44 4.31
C GLY A 145 22.73 11.34 2.84
N ASP A 146 23.77 12.09 2.46
CA ASP A 146 24.28 12.12 1.10
C ASP A 146 25.35 11.06 0.78
N ASP A 147 25.55 10.06 1.66
CA ASP A 147 26.54 9.01 1.44
C ASP A 147 26.11 8.05 0.33
N LYS A 148 26.70 8.25 -0.85
CA LYS A 148 26.41 7.44 -2.05
C LYS A 148 26.84 5.98 -1.93
N VAL A 149 27.85 5.68 -1.11
CA VAL A 149 28.29 4.30 -0.90
C VAL A 149 27.28 3.56 -0.04
N ALA A 150 26.82 4.16 1.03
CA ALA A 150 25.77 3.60 1.88
C ALA A 150 24.47 3.39 1.10
N LEU A 151 24.08 4.35 0.25
CA LEU A 151 22.92 4.23 -0.61
C LEU A 151 23.05 3.06 -1.61
N TYR A 152 24.23 2.91 -2.24
CA TYR A 152 24.50 1.81 -3.15
C TYR A 152 24.42 0.44 -2.45
N LEU A 153 24.97 0.32 -1.24
CA LEU A 153 24.94 -0.93 -0.47
C LEU A 153 23.50 -1.28 -0.08
N MET A 154 22.69 -0.31 0.30
CA MET A 154 21.28 -0.52 0.61
C MET A 154 20.46 -0.92 -0.63
N ASP A 155 20.73 -0.29 -1.77
CA ASP A 155 20.10 -0.65 -3.05
C ASP A 155 20.40 -2.11 -3.42
N LYS A 156 21.66 -2.52 -3.26
CA LYS A 156 22.07 -3.92 -3.49
C LYS A 156 21.36 -4.90 -2.54
N GLU A 157 21.29 -4.58 -1.24
CA GLU A 157 20.59 -5.40 -0.24
C GLU A 157 19.10 -5.59 -0.60
N LEU A 158 18.43 -4.51 -1.03
CA LEU A 158 17.03 -4.57 -1.43
C LEU A 158 16.81 -5.38 -2.71
N SER A 159 17.80 -5.43 -3.62
CA SER A 159 17.74 -6.30 -4.81
C SER A 159 17.79 -7.79 -4.46
N GLU A 160 18.59 -8.16 -3.46
CA GLU A 160 18.77 -9.55 -3.03
C GLU A 160 17.57 -10.12 -2.24
N ARG A 161 16.74 -9.24 -1.68
CA ARG A 161 15.57 -9.60 -0.85
C ARG A 161 14.34 -10.06 -1.65
N ASN A 162 14.36 -9.84 -2.97
CA ASN A 162 13.24 -10.08 -3.88
C ASN A 162 13.41 -11.32 -4.76
N GLU A 163 14.35 -12.20 -4.44
CA GLU A 163 14.51 -13.55 -5.03
C GLU A 163 13.92 -14.61 -4.07
#